data_e494d356314f93ddae63c55d61e98c21
#
_entry.id   e494d356314f93ddae63c55d61e98c21
#
_cell.length_a   1.000
_cell.length_b   1.000
_cell.length_c   1.000
_cell.angle_alpha   90.00
_cell.angle_beta   90.00
_cell.angle_gamma   90.00
#
_symmetry.space_group_name_H-M   'P 1'
#
loop_
_entity.id
_entity.type
_entity.pdbx_description
1 polymer ?
#
loop_
_entity_poly.entity_id
_entity_poly.type
_entity_poly.pdbx_seq_one_letter_code
_entity_poly.pdbx_strand_id
1 'polypeptide(L)'
;MIAGALLPLWSFAWFMSLAVLIDAYAFTFGGVPGTGLSFAYGMLIPAYFSMWVAGRLSKFYLTGEPAGFAVFFGFAMLGTAFCELISSGSFYLWSGNFEPTLSEFLSREFEYAPATFSSSAYWAVAFIVGSVVSHAYQKARALQGLSH
;
A
#
# COMPACT_ATOMS: atom_id res chain seq x y z
N MET A 1 -1.62 -2.74 -1.24
CA MET A 1 -1.10 -3.48 -2.39
C MET A 1 -1.32 -5.00 -2.28
N ILE A 2 -0.82 -5.70 -1.26
CA ILE A 2 -1.00 -7.17 -1.09
C ILE A 2 -2.47 -7.58 -1.20
N ALA A 3 -3.37 -6.87 -0.51
CA ALA A 3 -4.80 -7.10 -0.61
C ALA A 3 -5.33 -6.94 -2.05
N GLY A 4 -4.81 -5.97 -2.82
CA GLY A 4 -5.16 -5.80 -4.24
C GLY A 4 -4.72 -6.96 -5.12
N ALA A 5 -3.60 -7.63 -4.81
CA ALA A 5 -3.15 -8.84 -5.53
C ALA A 5 -4.03 -10.07 -5.21
N LEU A 6 -4.48 -10.21 -3.97
CA LEU A 6 -5.14 -11.42 -3.48
C LEU A 6 -6.67 -11.35 -3.52
N LEU A 7 -7.26 -10.17 -3.30
CA LEU A 7 -8.69 -10.01 -3.08
C LEU A 7 -9.41 -9.39 -4.31
N PRO A 8 -10.71 -9.60 -4.48
CA PRO A 8 -11.49 -9.00 -5.55
C PRO A 8 -11.61 -7.48 -5.38
N LEU A 9 -11.89 -6.77 -6.48
CA LEU A 9 -11.91 -5.30 -6.50
C LEU A 9 -12.92 -4.69 -5.49
N TRP A 10 -14.07 -5.30 -5.31
CA TRP A 10 -15.09 -4.81 -4.38
C TRP A 10 -14.62 -4.79 -2.91
N SER A 11 -13.62 -5.62 -2.55
CA SER A 11 -13.04 -5.63 -1.21
C SER A 11 -12.34 -4.30 -0.87
N PHE A 12 -11.92 -3.52 -1.87
CA PHE A 12 -11.38 -2.18 -1.66
C PHE A 12 -12.37 -1.28 -0.91
N ALA A 13 -13.65 -1.33 -1.29
CA ALA A 13 -14.69 -0.55 -0.61
C ALA A 13 -14.81 -0.92 0.88
N TRP A 14 -14.72 -2.20 1.21
CA TRP A 14 -14.75 -2.67 2.61
C TRP A 14 -13.56 -2.16 3.42
N PHE A 15 -12.34 -2.22 2.85
CA PHE A 15 -11.14 -1.70 3.52
C PHE A 15 -11.23 -0.19 3.72
N MET A 16 -11.72 0.55 2.72
CA MET A 16 -11.91 2.00 2.84
C MET A 16 -12.99 2.35 3.86
N SER A 17 -14.11 1.63 3.88
CA SER A 17 -15.15 1.83 4.90
C SER A 17 -14.63 1.56 6.31
N LEU A 18 -13.84 0.50 6.48
CA LEU A 18 -13.22 0.19 7.78
C LEU A 18 -12.23 1.28 8.20
N ALA A 19 -11.39 1.77 7.28
CA ALA A 19 -10.47 2.86 7.57
C ALA A 19 -11.21 4.12 8.02
N VAL A 20 -12.24 4.52 7.30
CA VAL A 20 -13.09 5.68 7.67
C VAL A 20 -13.74 5.49 9.05
N LEU A 21 -14.22 4.29 9.38
CA LEU A 21 -14.80 3.99 10.69
C LEU A 21 -13.77 4.08 11.83
N ILE A 22 -12.56 3.57 11.60
CA ILE A 22 -11.45 3.66 12.57
C ILE A 22 -11.08 5.11 12.80
N ASP A 23 -10.96 5.90 11.75
CA ASP A 23 -10.61 7.31 11.85
C ASP A 23 -11.74 8.12 12.50
N ALA A 24 -13.00 7.86 12.15
CA ALA A 24 -14.15 8.47 12.81
C ALA A 24 -14.17 8.18 14.32
N TYR A 25 -13.86 6.94 14.70
CA TYR A 25 -13.71 6.58 16.11
C TYR A 25 -12.55 7.33 16.78
N ALA A 26 -11.39 7.40 16.14
CA ALA A 26 -10.23 8.10 16.67
C ALA A 26 -10.48 9.60 16.86
N PHE A 27 -11.20 10.25 15.93
CA PHE A 27 -11.56 11.67 16.04
C PHE A 27 -12.62 11.95 17.11
N THR A 28 -13.58 11.03 17.32
CA THR A 28 -14.68 11.24 18.28
C THR A 28 -14.32 10.84 19.70
N PHE A 29 -13.59 9.74 19.88
CA PHE A 29 -13.30 9.13 21.17
C PHE A 29 -11.81 9.03 21.51
N GLY A 30 -10.93 9.07 20.51
CA GLY A 30 -9.48 8.88 20.68
C GLY A 30 -8.72 10.16 21.03
N GLY A 31 -9.39 11.33 21.17
CA GLY A 31 -8.76 12.60 21.48
C GLY A 31 -7.83 13.13 20.36
N VAL A 32 -7.89 12.56 19.17
CA VAL A 32 -7.14 13.04 18.01
C VAL A 32 -7.78 14.33 17.51
N PRO A 33 -7.02 15.43 17.35
CA PRO A 33 -7.58 16.67 16.83
C PRO A 33 -8.20 16.46 15.44
N GLY A 34 -9.46 16.89 15.25
CA GLY A 34 -10.18 16.79 13.96
C GLY A 34 -9.67 17.71 12.84
N THR A 35 -8.52 18.35 13.05
CA THR A 35 -7.86 19.22 12.06
C THR A 35 -7.41 18.49 10.79
N GLY A 36 -7.40 17.14 10.80
CA GLY A 36 -7.06 16.32 9.64
C GLY A 36 -8.21 16.10 8.64
N LEU A 37 -9.47 16.45 8.97
CA LEU A 37 -10.63 16.32 8.09
C LEU A 37 -10.68 17.49 7.08
N SER A 38 -9.69 17.58 6.22
CA SER A 38 -9.63 18.52 5.10
C SER A 38 -10.01 17.84 3.79
N PHE A 39 -10.14 18.59 2.70
CA PHE A 39 -10.28 18.01 1.35
C PHE A 39 -9.16 17.02 1.03
N ALA A 40 -7.95 17.27 1.55
CA ALA A 40 -6.81 16.36 1.42
C ALA A 40 -7.09 14.95 2.00
N TYR A 41 -7.94 14.83 3.04
CA TYR A 41 -8.34 13.54 3.58
C TYR A 41 -9.10 12.68 2.55
N GLY A 42 -9.95 13.29 1.74
CA GLY A 42 -10.64 12.60 0.65
C GLY A 42 -9.70 12.03 -0.41
N MET A 43 -8.52 12.63 -0.59
CA MET A 43 -7.50 12.18 -1.53
C MET A 43 -6.76 10.89 -1.09
N LEU A 44 -6.97 10.44 0.15
CA LEU A 44 -6.50 9.12 0.59
C LEU A 44 -7.20 7.99 -0.19
N ILE A 45 -8.43 8.19 -0.67
CA ILE A 45 -9.14 7.19 -1.47
C ILE A 45 -8.38 6.90 -2.77
N PRO A 46 -8.11 7.87 -3.66
CA PRO A 46 -7.31 7.61 -4.86
C PRO A 46 -5.86 7.22 -4.55
N ALA A 47 -5.27 7.71 -3.45
CA ALA A 47 -3.94 7.29 -3.02
C ALA A 47 -3.89 5.79 -2.70
N TYR A 48 -4.77 5.28 -1.87
CA TYR A 48 -4.86 3.85 -1.56
C TYR A 48 -5.33 3.01 -2.75
N PHE A 49 -6.16 3.59 -3.62
CA PHE A 49 -6.58 2.91 -4.84
C PHE A 49 -5.41 2.66 -5.79
N SER A 50 -4.45 3.58 -5.89
CA SER A 50 -3.22 3.37 -6.67
C SER A 50 -2.42 2.15 -6.19
N MET A 51 -2.29 1.98 -4.86
CA MET A 51 -1.70 0.78 -4.25
C MET A 51 -2.49 -0.49 -4.57
N TRP A 52 -3.82 -0.39 -4.58
CA TRP A 52 -4.68 -1.53 -4.93
C TRP A 52 -4.50 -1.94 -6.39
N VAL A 53 -4.47 -0.97 -7.30
CA VAL A 53 -4.24 -1.20 -8.75
C VAL A 53 -2.87 -1.82 -8.97
N ALA A 54 -1.82 -1.30 -8.34
CA ALA A 54 -0.47 -1.88 -8.42
C ALA A 54 -0.47 -3.36 -7.99
N GLY A 55 -1.19 -3.70 -6.93
CA GLY A 55 -1.40 -5.09 -6.51
C GLY A 55 -2.13 -5.93 -7.56
N ARG A 56 -3.20 -5.40 -8.14
CA ARG A 56 -3.97 -6.09 -9.20
C ARG A 56 -3.15 -6.38 -10.45
N LEU A 57 -2.35 -5.42 -10.88
CA LEU A 57 -1.47 -5.59 -12.04
C LEU A 57 -0.34 -6.59 -11.76
N SER A 58 0.25 -6.52 -10.57
CA SER A 58 1.36 -7.41 -10.19
C SER A 58 0.95 -8.88 -10.05
N LYS A 59 -0.33 -9.17 -9.75
CA LYS A 59 -0.79 -10.56 -9.57
C LYS A 59 -0.57 -11.46 -10.79
N PHE A 60 -0.61 -10.89 -11.99
CA PHE A 60 -0.40 -11.65 -13.24
C PHE A 60 1.04 -12.16 -13.37
N TYR A 61 1.97 -11.60 -12.62
CA TYR A 61 3.38 -11.96 -12.61
C TYR A 61 3.76 -12.86 -11.43
N LEU A 62 2.84 -13.13 -10.49
CA LEU A 62 3.09 -14.00 -9.34
C LEU A 62 3.03 -15.49 -9.74
N THR A 63 3.92 -15.90 -10.64
CA THR A 63 4.02 -17.27 -11.16
C THR A 63 4.87 -18.20 -10.29
N GLY A 64 5.45 -17.71 -9.19
CA GLY A 64 6.41 -18.45 -8.36
C GLY A 64 7.86 -18.34 -8.83
N GLU A 65 8.10 -17.70 -9.98
CA GLU A 65 9.43 -17.48 -10.53
C GLU A 65 10.09 -16.23 -9.91
N PRO A 66 11.44 -16.21 -9.74
CA PRO A 66 12.15 -15.07 -9.18
C PRO A 66 11.88 -13.76 -9.94
N ALA A 67 11.78 -13.81 -11.27
CA ALA A 67 11.44 -12.66 -12.10
C ALA A 67 10.07 -12.09 -11.77
N GLY A 68 9.08 -12.95 -11.50
CA GLY A 68 7.73 -12.53 -11.09
C GLY A 68 7.74 -11.80 -9.74
N PHE A 69 8.55 -12.25 -8.80
CA PHE A 69 8.71 -11.56 -7.51
C PHE A 69 9.42 -10.20 -7.65
N ALA A 70 10.40 -10.09 -8.54
CA ALA A 70 11.03 -8.81 -8.85
C ALA A 70 10.04 -7.81 -9.47
N VAL A 71 9.18 -8.27 -10.38
CA VAL A 71 8.11 -7.46 -10.97
C VAL A 71 7.09 -7.04 -9.89
N PHE A 72 6.68 -7.96 -9.02
CA PHE A 72 5.80 -7.64 -7.88
C PHE A 72 6.40 -6.55 -6.99
N PHE A 73 7.68 -6.66 -6.65
CA PHE A 73 8.39 -5.65 -5.87
C PHE A 73 8.43 -4.29 -6.58
N GLY A 74 8.70 -4.28 -7.89
CA GLY A 74 8.65 -3.08 -8.71
C GLY A 74 7.28 -2.38 -8.68
N PHE A 75 6.19 -3.15 -8.83
CA PHE A 75 4.83 -2.63 -8.67
C PHE A 75 4.54 -2.11 -7.26
N ALA A 76 5.14 -2.74 -6.22
CA ALA A 76 5.04 -2.25 -4.86
C ALA A 76 5.64 -0.85 -4.72
N MET A 77 6.85 -0.66 -5.23
CA MET A 77 7.53 0.63 -5.17
C MET A 77 6.82 1.69 -6.00
N LEU A 78 6.38 1.36 -7.22
CA LEU A 78 5.60 2.28 -8.05
C LEU A 78 4.26 2.66 -7.41
N GLY A 79 3.52 1.69 -6.87
CA GLY A 79 2.28 1.96 -6.15
C GLY A 79 2.49 2.85 -4.93
N THR A 80 3.57 2.63 -4.18
CA THR A 80 3.96 3.49 -3.06
C THR A 80 4.28 4.90 -3.53
N ALA A 81 5.03 5.07 -4.63
CA ALA A 81 5.34 6.38 -5.17
C ALA A 81 4.08 7.16 -5.56
N PHE A 82 3.14 6.53 -6.27
CA PHE A 82 1.86 7.16 -6.62
C PHE A 82 1.01 7.46 -5.38
N CYS A 83 0.95 6.55 -4.42
CA CYS A 83 0.24 6.75 -3.16
C CYS A 83 0.80 7.96 -2.41
N GLU A 84 2.13 8.03 -2.27
CA GLU A 84 2.82 9.12 -1.59
C GLU A 84 2.57 10.46 -2.30
N LEU A 85 2.80 10.53 -3.61
CA LEU A 85 2.56 11.74 -4.39
C LEU A 85 1.12 12.26 -4.28
N ILE A 86 0.12 11.37 -4.27
CA ILE A 86 -1.28 11.77 -4.13
C ILE A 86 -1.58 12.19 -2.70
N SER A 87 -1.18 11.42 -1.68
CA SER A 87 -1.49 11.71 -0.28
C SER A 87 -0.73 12.92 0.23
N SER A 88 0.61 12.91 0.15
CA SER A 88 1.45 14.02 0.61
C SER A 88 1.22 15.27 -0.24
N GLY A 89 1.14 15.14 -1.56
CA GLY A 89 0.89 16.26 -2.45
C GLY A 89 -0.44 16.93 -2.17
N SER A 90 -1.51 16.16 -1.98
CA SER A 90 -2.82 16.71 -1.64
C SER A 90 -2.84 17.36 -0.26
N PHE A 91 -2.20 16.76 0.73
CA PHE A 91 -2.10 17.32 2.06
C PHE A 91 -1.31 18.64 2.05
N TYR A 92 -0.21 18.66 1.32
CA TYR A 92 0.60 19.85 1.15
C TYR A 92 -0.19 21.02 0.53
N LEU A 93 -0.94 20.74 -0.55
CA LEU A 93 -1.67 21.75 -1.29
C LEU A 93 -2.95 22.25 -0.58
N TRP A 94 -3.66 21.35 0.12
CA TRP A 94 -5.03 21.64 0.60
C TRP A 94 -5.24 21.57 2.11
N SER A 95 -4.21 21.25 2.91
CA SER A 95 -4.34 21.29 4.36
C SER A 95 -4.35 22.71 4.94
N GLY A 96 -3.81 23.70 4.21
CA GLY A 96 -3.62 25.07 4.70
C GLY A 96 -2.49 25.23 5.73
N ASN A 97 -1.71 24.17 5.97
CA ASN A 97 -0.63 24.17 6.97
C ASN A 97 0.72 24.63 6.41
N PHE A 98 0.84 24.73 5.08
CA PHE A 98 2.10 24.95 4.38
C PHE A 98 1.99 26.03 3.31
N GLU A 99 3.09 26.71 3.03
CA GLU A 99 3.21 27.52 1.82
C GLU A 99 3.43 26.62 0.60
N PRO A 100 2.59 26.72 -0.45
CA PRO A 100 2.65 25.81 -1.59
C PRO A 100 3.84 26.13 -2.52
N THR A 101 5.06 25.89 -2.05
CA THR A 101 6.28 26.03 -2.85
C THR A 101 6.89 24.67 -3.16
N LEU A 102 7.39 24.48 -4.39
CA LEU A 102 7.97 23.19 -4.79
C LEU A 102 9.20 22.81 -3.93
N SER A 103 10.00 23.80 -3.50
CA SER A 103 11.18 23.54 -2.68
C SER A 103 10.82 22.98 -1.30
N GLU A 104 9.78 23.53 -0.66
CA GLU A 104 9.34 23.04 0.63
C GLU A 104 8.70 21.65 0.51
N PHE A 105 7.89 21.42 -0.53
CA PHE A 105 7.33 20.09 -0.81
C PHE A 105 8.45 19.04 -0.96
N LEU A 106 9.44 19.30 -1.82
CA LEU A 106 10.54 18.37 -2.02
C LEU A 106 11.36 18.13 -0.74
N SER A 107 11.62 19.18 0.05
CA SER A 107 12.34 19.04 1.33
C SER A 107 11.61 18.07 2.27
N ARG A 108 10.29 18.17 2.36
CA ARG A 108 9.47 17.28 3.20
C ARG A 108 9.40 15.87 2.64
N GLU A 109 9.25 15.70 1.34
CA GLU A 109 9.28 14.39 0.70
C GLU A 109 10.62 13.67 0.94
N PHE A 110 11.74 14.38 0.88
CA PHE A 110 13.04 13.78 1.22
C PHE A 110 13.15 13.35 2.69
N GLU A 111 12.42 13.99 3.59
CA GLU A 111 12.39 13.63 5.00
C GLU A 111 11.48 12.41 5.27
N TYR A 112 10.27 12.35 4.68
CA TYR A 112 9.26 11.35 5.03
C TYR A 112 9.20 10.14 4.07
N ALA A 113 9.44 10.35 2.77
CA ALA A 113 9.36 9.27 1.78
C ALA A 113 10.26 8.07 2.09
N PRO A 114 11.50 8.21 2.61
CA PRO A 114 12.33 7.06 2.95
C PRO A 114 11.66 6.09 3.94
N ALA A 115 10.92 6.60 4.93
CA ALA A 115 10.20 5.77 5.90
C ALA A 115 9.04 5.02 5.24
N THR A 116 8.27 5.69 4.38
CA THR A 116 7.16 5.10 3.63
C THR A 116 7.64 4.00 2.68
N PHE A 117 8.70 4.27 1.92
CA PHE A 117 9.27 3.30 0.99
C PHE A 117 9.91 2.11 1.69
N SER A 118 10.62 2.31 2.80
CA SER A 118 11.21 1.22 3.57
C SER A 118 10.13 0.31 4.19
N SER A 119 9.05 0.89 4.71
CA SER A 119 7.90 0.13 5.21
C SER A 119 7.24 -0.69 4.10
N SER A 120 7.00 -0.09 2.94
CA SER A 120 6.42 -0.79 1.77
C SER A 120 7.33 -1.90 1.26
N ALA A 121 8.64 -1.67 1.21
CA ALA A 121 9.63 -2.67 0.82
C ALA A 121 9.64 -3.85 1.81
N TYR A 122 9.61 -3.57 3.11
CA TYR A 122 9.53 -4.60 4.15
C TYR A 122 8.32 -5.52 3.95
N TRP A 123 7.13 -4.95 3.78
CA TRP A 123 5.92 -5.75 3.59
C TRP A 123 5.90 -6.50 2.26
N ALA A 124 6.45 -5.91 1.19
CA ALA A 124 6.59 -6.60 -0.10
C ALA A 124 7.53 -7.80 0.01
N VAL A 125 8.67 -7.65 0.67
CA VAL A 125 9.63 -8.75 0.91
C VAL A 125 9.01 -9.82 1.81
N ALA A 126 8.34 -9.44 2.90
CA ALA A 126 7.67 -10.40 3.80
C ALA A 126 6.62 -11.24 3.04
N PHE A 127 5.84 -10.61 2.14
CA PHE A 127 4.89 -11.31 1.29
C PHE A 127 5.59 -12.27 0.31
N ILE A 128 6.68 -11.84 -0.33
CA ILE A 128 7.46 -12.68 -1.26
C ILE A 128 8.00 -13.90 -0.52
N VAL A 129 8.62 -13.71 0.64
CA VAL A 129 9.16 -14.81 1.46
C VAL A 129 8.04 -15.80 1.85
N GLY A 130 6.90 -15.28 2.33
CA GLY A 130 5.74 -16.12 2.66
C GLY A 130 5.23 -16.92 1.45
N SER A 131 5.22 -16.30 0.26
CA SER A 131 4.80 -16.95 -0.99
C SER A 131 5.78 -18.06 -1.39
N VAL A 132 7.09 -17.82 -1.31
CA VAL A 132 8.13 -18.83 -1.61
C VAL A 132 8.01 -20.01 -0.65
N VAL A 133 7.89 -19.77 0.65
CA VAL A 133 7.73 -20.83 1.65
C VAL A 133 6.45 -21.64 1.40
N SER A 134 5.34 -20.97 1.08
CA SER A 134 4.07 -21.63 0.76
C SER A 134 4.19 -22.53 -0.47
N HIS A 135 4.80 -22.05 -1.55
CA HIS A 135 5.03 -22.84 -2.76
C HIS A 135 5.95 -24.06 -2.49
N ALA A 136 7.05 -23.86 -1.74
CA ALA A 136 7.96 -24.94 -1.37
C ALA A 136 7.25 -26.02 -0.54
N TYR A 137 6.44 -25.61 0.43
CA TYR A 137 5.65 -26.53 1.26
C TYR A 137 4.63 -27.32 0.43
N GLN A 138 3.89 -26.66 -0.46
CA GLN A 138 2.93 -27.33 -1.33
C GLN A 138 3.60 -28.35 -2.25
N LYS A 139 4.76 -28.02 -2.82
CA LYS A 139 5.55 -28.94 -3.65
C LYS A 139 6.03 -30.16 -2.86
N ALA A 140 6.56 -29.95 -1.65
CA ALA A 140 7.00 -31.04 -0.78
C ALA A 140 5.85 -32.00 -0.42
N ARG A 141 4.68 -31.44 -0.11
CA ARG A 141 3.47 -32.22 0.23
C ARG A 141 2.94 -33.02 -0.96
N ALA A 142 2.98 -32.45 -2.18
CA ALA A 142 2.59 -33.17 -3.40
C ALA A 142 3.50 -34.38 -3.67
N LEU A 143 4.81 -34.26 -3.46
CA LEU A 143 5.76 -35.34 -3.59
C LEU A 143 5.52 -36.47 -2.57
N GLN A 144 5.15 -36.17 -1.35
CA GLN A 144 4.81 -37.15 -0.32
C GLN A 144 3.49 -37.89 -0.63
N GLY A 145 2.50 -37.20 -1.21
CA GLY A 145 1.22 -37.80 -1.60
C GLY A 145 1.30 -38.73 -2.83
N LEU A 146 2.39 -38.68 -3.61
CA LEU A 146 2.64 -39.56 -4.75
C LEU A 146 3.40 -40.84 -4.34
N SER A 147 3.84 -40.96 -3.09
CA SER A 147 4.58 -42.09 -2.55
C SER A 147 3.68 -43.18 -1.92
N HIS A 148 2.39 -43.06 -2.03
CA HIS A 148 1.35 -44.00 -1.64
C HIS A 148 0.50 -44.38 -2.86
#